data_1a93a6930ab9cbb7273229cf831e6847
#
_entry.id   1a93a6930ab9cbb7273229cf831e6847
#
_cell.length_a   1.000
_cell.length_b   1.000
_cell.length_c   1.000
_cell.angle_alpha   90.00
_cell.angle_beta   90.00
_cell.angle_gamma   90.00
#
_symmetry.space_group_name_H-M   'P 1'
#
loop_
_entity.id
_entity.type
_entity.pdbx_description
1 polymer ?
#
loop_
_entity_poly.entity_id
_entity_poly.type
_entity_poly.pdbx_seq_one_letter_code
_entity_poly.pdbx_strand_id
1 'polypeptide(L)'
;KELLWKCDTISSFDTGKTVVSKLNGLISPFSIYLDGEIGGGKTTVCKSIGKFYGFSKIISSSFSKVSYHQNSNNNDLIHCDFYNVVNQSEFFYNEVFDDITSCSIFLSEWSSFIYELNMKQFYMKIINTGDFNRNISFYILHSIQ
;
A
#
# COMPACT_ATOMS: atom_id res chain seq x y z
N LYS A 1 15.49 -4.49 5.53
CA LYS A 1 14.64 -3.30 5.43
C LYS A 1 15.18 -2.19 6.33
N GLU A 2 15.12 -0.99 5.83
CA GLU A 2 15.69 0.18 6.48
C GLU A 2 14.60 1.17 6.85
N LEU A 3 14.57 1.61 8.11
CA LEU A 3 13.60 2.59 8.59
C LEU A 3 13.87 3.96 7.96
N LEU A 4 12.86 4.53 7.31
CA LEU A 4 12.94 5.86 6.71
C LEU A 4 12.35 6.91 7.65
N TRP A 5 11.19 6.65 8.23
CA TRP A 5 10.55 7.56 9.18
C TRP A 5 9.53 6.84 10.05
N LYS A 6 9.18 7.51 11.14
CA LYS A 6 8.24 7.04 12.15
C LYS A 6 7.43 8.23 12.65
N CYS A 7 6.14 8.06 12.87
CA CYS A 7 5.30 9.13 13.39
C CYS A 7 4.08 8.58 14.15
N ASP A 8 3.48 9.44 14.97
CA ASP A 8 2.22 9.17 15.63
C ASP A 8 1.10 10.01 15.01
N THR A 9 -0.09 9.45 14.94
CA THR A 9 -1.28 10.13 14.45
C THR A 9 -2.44 9.92 15.41
N ILE A 10 -3.44 10.81 15.38
CA ILE A 10 -4.51 10.86 16.36
C ILE A 10 -5.89 10.48 15.83
N SER A 11 -6.01 10.25 14.53
CA SER A 11 -7.27 9.83 13.90
C SER A 11 -7.00 9.18 12.55
N SER A 12 -7.99 8.49 11.98
CA SER A 12 -7.83 7.91 10.64
C SER A 12 -7.64 8.98 9.57
N PHE A 13 -8.31 10.12 9.71
CA PHE A 13 -8.12 11.26 8.79
C PHE A 13 -6.68 11.81 8.90
N ASP A 14 -6.19 12.00 10.12
CA ASP A 14 -4.82 12.46 10.38
C ASP A 14 -3.80 11.45 9.84
N THR A 15 -4.06 10.15 10.01
CA THR A 15 -3.19 9.09 9.50
C THR A 15 -3.01 9.20 7.98
N GLY A 16 -4.11 9.28 7.24
CA GLY A 16 -4.04 9.39 5.79
C GLY A 16 -3.33 10.65 5.33
N LYS A 17 -3.64 11.78 5.93
CA LYS A 17 -3.03 13.08 5.61
C LYS A 17 -1.53 13.08 5.89
N THR A 18 -1.13 12.56 7.04
CA THR A 18 0.28 12.51 7.45
C THR A 18 1.09 11.61 6.52
N VAL A 19 0.57 10.42 6.21
CA VAL A 19 1.23 9.50 5.29
C VAL A 19 1.45 10.16 3.94
N VAL A 20 0.42 10.77 3.38
CA VAL A 20 0.48 11.43 2.07
C VAL A 20 1.53 12.53 2.07
N SER A 21 1.58 13.37 3.12
CA SER A 21 2.57 14.46 3.19
C SER A 21 4.00 13.92 3.23
N LYS A 22 4.22 12.77 3.86
CA LYS A 22 5.54 12.15 3.96
C LYS A 22 5.95 11.38 2.71
N LEU A 23 5.00 11.02 1.85
CA LEU A 23 5.29 10.39 0.56
C LEU A 23 5.54 11.41 -0.55
N ASN A 24 5.48 12.68 -0.24
CA ASN A 24 5.71 13.76 -1.19
C ASN A 24 7.08 13.60 -1.87
N GLY A 25 7.08 13.57 -3.20
CA GLY A 25 8.29 13.34 -3.99
C GLY A 25 8.51 11.88 -4.41
N LEU A 26 7.74 10.94 -3.89
CA LEU A 26 7.79 9.56 -4.34
C LEU A 26 7.00 9.45 -5.66
N ILE A 27 7.64 8.91 -6.69
CA ILE A 27 7.05 8.77 -8.02
C ILE A 27 6.96 7.30 -8.43
N SER A 28 5.93 6.97 -9.25
CA SER A 28 5.78 5.61 -9.78
C SER A 28 6.95 5.24 -10.71
N PRO A 29 7.35 3.95 -10.79
CA PRO A 29 6.70 2.83 -10.10
C PRO A 29 7.21 2.64 -8.68
N PHE A 30 6.32 2.25 -7.80
CA PHE A 30 6.71 1.81 -6.46
C PHE A 30 5.63 0.89 -5.87
N SER A 31 6.01 0.14 -4.85
CA SER A 31 5.07 -0.67 -4.08
C SER A 31 5.13 -0.34 -2.60
N ILE A 32 4.00 -0.49 -1.92
CA ILE A 32 3.93 -0.39 -0.46
C ILE A 32 3.16 -1.61 0.07
N TYR A 33 3.80 -2.35 0.97
CA TYR A 33 3.18 -3.44 1.72
C TYR A 33 2.69 -2.87 3.05
N LEU A 34 1.36 -2.82 3.24
CA LEU A 34 0.77 -2.28 4.45
C LEU A 34 0.49 -3.42 5.44
N ASP A 35 1.03 -3.29 6.64
CA ASP A 35 0.90 -4.25 7.71
C ASP A 35 0.26 -3.58 8.93
N GLY A 36 -0.70 -4.25 9.53
CA GLY A 36 -1.41 -3.75 10.70
C GLY A 36 -2.63 -4.61 11.02
N GLU A 37 -3.21 -4.38 12.19
CA GLU A 37 -4.38 -5.11 12.65
C GLU A 37 -5.63 -4.77 11.82
N ILE A 38 -6.65 -5.63 11.89
CA ILE A 38 -7.97 -5.34 11.36
C ILE A 38 -8.46 -4.03 11.99
N GLY A 39 -8.96 -3.11 11.15
CA GLY A 39 -9.39 -1.80 11.61
C GLY A 39 -8.25 -0.84 11.90
N GLY A 40 -7.01 -1.19 11.54
CA GLY A 40 -5.82 -0.36 11.75
C GLY A 40 -5.70 0.85 10.84
N GLY A 41 -6.57 0.97 9.82
CA GLY A 41 -6.57 2.10 8.91
C GLY A 41 -5.81 1.86 7.61
N LYS A 42 -5.45 0.61 7.30
CA LYS A 42 -4.72 0.28 6.06
C LYS A 42 -5.49 0.71 4.81
N THR A 43 -6.78 0.41 4.75
CA THR A 43 -7.63 0.81 3.62
C THR A 43 -7.75 2.33 3.50
N THR A 44 -7.87 3.03 4.62
CA THR A 44 -7.91 4.49 4.65
C THR A 44 -6.61 5.07 4.09
N VAL A 45 -5.47 4.51 4.46
CA VAL A 45 -4.16 4.93 3.94
C VAL A 45 -4.10 4.68 2.43
N CYS A 46 -4.53 3.52 1.95
CA CYS A 46 -4.57 3.22 0.52
C CYS A 46 -5.42 4.23 -0.25
N LYS A 47 -6.60 4.59 0.26
CA LYS A 47 -7.46 5.59 -0.36
C LYS A 47 -6.80 6.97 -0.40
N SER A 48 -6.13 7.36 0.67
CA SER A 48 -5.43 8.64 0.75
C SER A 48 -4.26 8.71 -0.25
N ILE A 49 -3.49 7.64 -0.36
CA ILE A 49 -2.41 7.53 -1.35
C ILE A 49 -2.98 7.63 -2.76
N GLY A 50 -4.03 6.88 -3.05
CA GLY A 50 -4.67 6.92 -4.36
C GLY A 50 -5.15 8.32 -4.74
N LYS A 51 -5.81 9.00 -3.82
CA LYS A 51 -6.28 10.37 -4.05
C LYS A 51 -5.12 11.32 -4.32
N PHE A 52 -4.04 11.21 -3.56
CA PHE A 52 -2.85 12.04 -3.75
C PHE A 52 -2.24 11.88 -5.15
N TYR A 53 -2.21 10.65 -5.68
CA TYR A 53 -1.67 10.38 -7.01
C TYR A 53 -2.69 10.51 -8.14
N GLY A 54 -3.85 11.11 -7.86
CA GLY A 54 -4.82 11.46 -8.90
C GLY A 54 -5.80 10.35 -9.28
N PHE A 55 -5.95 9.32 -8.45
CA PHE A 55 -6.95 8.28 -8.64
C PHE A 55 -8.23 8.70 -7.93
N SER A 56 -9.28 8.96 -8.71
CA SER A 56 -10.50 9.60 -8.20
C SER A 56 -11.31 8.71 -7.24
N LYS A 57 -11.11 7.40 -7.29
CA LYS A 57 -11.92 6.48 -6.50
C LYS A 57 -11.20 5.15 -6.34
N ILE A 58 -10.78 4.84 -5.13
CA ILE A 58 -10.30 3.51 -4.82
C ILE A 58 -11.43 2.75 -4.16
N ILE A 59 -11.87 1.68 -4.81
CA ILE A 59 -12.92 0.82 -4.32
C ILE A 59 -12.29 -0.18 -3.34
N SER A 60 -12.87 -0.27 -2.15
CA SER A 60 -12.51 -1.32 -1.21
C SER A 60 -12.80 -2.69 -1.84
N SER A 61 -11.82 -3.60 -1.77
CA SER A 61 -11.86 -4.91 -2.42
C SER A 61 -12.70 -5.94 -1.67
N SER A 62 -13.87 -5.56 -1.13
CA SER A 62 -14.70 -6.46 -0.33
C SER A 62 -15.21 -7.70 -1.10
N PHE A 63 -15.34 -7.62 -2.40
CA PHE A 63 -15.78 -8.74 -3.26
C PHE A 63 -14.67 -9.24 -4.17
N SER A 64 -13.75 -8.38 -4.54
CA SER A 64 -12.58 -8.72 -5.35
C SER A 64 -11.34 -8.47 -4.52
N LYS A 65 -10.41 -9.42 -4.52
CA LYS A 65 -9.14 -9.28 -3.79
C LYS A 65 -8.21 -8.27 -4.46
N VAL A 66 -8.47 -7.93 -5.71
CA VAL A 66 -7.66 -6.98 -6.49
C VAL A 66 -8.55 -5.93 -7.11
N SER A 67 -8.15 -4.68 -7.05
CA SER A 67 -8.77 -3.60 -7.80
C SER A 67 -7.73 -2.86 -8.63
N TYR A 68 -8.15 -2.43 -9.83
CA TYR A 68 -7.28 -1.77 -10.82
C TYR A 68 -7.85 -0.40 -11.11
N HIS A 69 -6.97 0.60 -11.08
CA HIS A 69 -7.35 2.00 -11.32
C HIS A 69 -6.36 2.64 -12.27
N GLN A 70 -6.83 3.59 -13.07
CA GLN A 70 -5.99 4.42 -13.92
C GLN A 70 -6.26 5.89 -13.64
N ASN A 71 -5.24 6.73 -13.77
CA ASN A 71 -5.40 8.17 -13.66
C ASN A 71 -5.19 8.85 -15.03
N SER A 72 -5.37 10.17 -15.07
CA SER A 72 -5.25 10.95 -16.31
C SER A 72 -3.82 11.02 -16.87
N ASN A 73 -2.82 10.62 -16.08
CA ASN A 73 -1.40 10.61 -16.46
C ASN A 73 -0.92 9.25 -16.95
N ASN A 74 -1.85 8.32 -17.24
CA ASN A 74 -1.56 6.95 -17.67
C ASN A 74 -0.77 6.13 -16.64
N ASN A 75 -0.87 6.46 -15.38
CA ASN A 75 -0.37 5.62 -14.30
C ASN A 75 -1.46 4.65 -13.84
N ASP A 76 -1.03 3.49 -13.36
CA ASP A 76 -1.93 2.47 -12.82
C ASP A 76 -1.75 2.37 -11.32
N LEU A 77 -2.85 2.15 -10.62
CA LEU A 77 -2.79 1.76 -9.21
C LEU A 77 -3.45 0.39 -9.07
N ILE A 78 -2.72 -0.55 -8.52
CA ILE A 78 -3.20 -1.90 -8.23
C ILE A 78 -3.25 -2.04 -6.72
N HIS A 79 -4.45 -2.26 -6.18
CA HIS A 79 -4.67 -2.51 -4.76
C HIS A 79 -5.05 -3.97 -4.57
N CYS A 80 -4.27 -4.69 -3.78
CA CYS A 80 -4.48 -6.11 -3.53
C CYS A 80 -4.64 -6.36 -2.03
N ASP A 81 -5.72 -7.05 -1.66
CA ASP A 81 -5.98 -7.47 -0.29
C ASP A 81 -5.82 -8.99 -0.21
N PHE A 82 -4.76 -9.42 0.47
CA PHE A 82 -4.45 -10.85 0.63
C PHE A 82 -5.13 -11.50 1.83
N TYR A 83 -5.99 -10.78 2.55
CA TYR A 83 -6.68 -11.34 3.71
C TYR A 83 -7.51 -12.56 3.29
N ASN A 84 -7.32 -13.69 3.99
CA ASN A 84 -7.98 -14.97 3.69
C ASN A 84 -7.64 -15.56 2.30
N VAL A 85 -6.58 -15.11 1.66
CA VAL A 85 -6.07 -15.77 0.46
C VAL A 85 -5.22 -16.95 0.89
N VAL A 86 -5.61 -18.17 0.49
CA VAL A 86 -4.97 -19.41 0.95
C VAL A 86 -3.56 -19.56 0.39
N ASN A 87 -3.39 -19.35 -0.91
CA ASN A 87 -2.07 -19.40 -1.54
C ASN A 87 -1.77 -18.03 -2.17
N GLN A 88 -1.12 -17.17 -1.39
CA GLN A 88 -0.88 -15.79 -1.78
C GLN A 88 0.04 -15.68 -2.99
N SER A 89 1.10 -16.49 -3.05
CA SER A 89 2.05 -16.44 -4.17
C SER A 89 1.39 -16.86 -5.47
N GLU A 90 0.62 -17.93 -5.47
CA GLU A 90 -0.12 -18.37 -6.65
C GLU A 90 -1.11 -17.30 -7.10
N PHE A 91 -1.87 -16.74 -6.17
CA PHE A 91 -2.80 -15.66 -6.48
C PHE A 91 -2.09 -14.45 -7.08
N PHE A 92 -0.97 -14.03 -6.48
CA PHE A 92 -0.21 -12.89 -6.98
C PHE A 92 0.27 -13.11 -8.41
N TYR A 93 0.92 -14.23 -8.68
CA TYR A 93 1.48 -14.49 -10.01
C TYR A 93 0.41 -14.74 -11.07
N ASN A 94 -0.73 -15.30 -10.70
CA ASN A 94 -1.81 -15.56 -11.65
C ASN A 94 -2.69 -14.35 -11.92
N GLU A 95 -2.93 -13.49 -10.90
CA GLU A 95 -3.93 -12.43 -11.00
C GLU A 95 -3.37 -11.02 -11.00
N VAL A 96 -2.12 -10.81 -10.60
CA VAL A 96 -1.59 -9.47 -10.36
C VAL A 96 -0.32 -9.19 -11.14
N PHE A 97 0.61 -10.11 -11.14
CA PHE A 97 2.00 -9.87 -11.58
C PHE A 97 2.09 -9.33 -13.00
N ASP A 98 1.34 -9.89 -13.94
CA ASP A 98 1.41 -9.49 -15.36
C ASP A 98 0.85 -8.09 -15.62
N ASP A 99 0.05 -7.55 -14.68
CA ASP A 99 -0.54 -6.21 -14.81
C ASP A 99 0.36 -5.11 -14.22
N ILE A 100 1.43 -5.48 -13.52
CA ILE A 100 2.38 -4.52 -12.97
C ILE A 100 3.33 -4.06 -14.06
N THR A 101 3.38 -2.74 -14.27
CA THR A 101 4.21 -2.10 -15.31
C THR A 101 5.14 -1.06 -14.69
N SER A 102 5.95 -0.41 -15.53
CA SER A 102 6.81 0.69 -15.13
C SER A 102 6.05 1.97 -14.72
N CYS A 103 4.72 1.96 -14.87
CA CYS A 103 3.85 3.08 -14.49
C CYS A 103 2.94 2.73 -13.31
N SER A 104 3.19 1.61 -12.63
CA SER A 104 2.30 1.10 -11.60
C SER A 104 2.68 1.58 -10.20
N ILE A 105 1.64 1.82 -9.40
CA ILE A 105 1.73 1.87 -7.94
C ILE A 105 1.04 0.61 -7.43
N PHE A 106 1.76 -0.23 -6.70
CA PHE A 106 1.22 -1.47 -6.13
C PHE A 106 1.09 -1.33 -4.63
N LEU A 107 -0.15 -1.36 -4.12
CA LEU A 107 -0.46 -1.30 -2.69
C LEU A 107 -1.05 -2.63 -2.26
N SER A 108 -0.49 -3.25 -1.23
CA SER A 108 -1.00 -4.52 -0.73
C SER A 108 -1.25 -4.48 0.76
N GLU A 109 -2.28 -5.22 1.19
CA GLU A 109 -2.64 -5.44 2.59
C GLU A 109 -2.58 -6.94 2.88
N TRP A 110 -2.15 -7.30 4.08
CA TRP A 110 -2.10 -8.69 4.55
C TRP A 110 -1.18 -9.61 3.73
N SER A 111 -0.18 -9.05 3.03
CA SER A 111 0.78 -9.87 2.32
C SER A 111 1.76 -10.52 3.30
N SER A 112 1.90 -11.85 3.19
CA SER A 112 2.90 -12.62 3.95
C SER A 112 4.26 -12.67 3.24
N PHE A 113 4.32 -12.18 2.01
CA PHE A 113 5.50 -12.26 1.16
C PHE A 113 5.84 -10.91 0.57
N ILE A 114 7.13 -10.69 0.35
CA ILE A 114 7.63 -9.58 -0.47
C ILE A 114 8.03 -10.17 -1.82
N TYR A 115 7.40 -9.71 -2.88
CA TYR A 115 7.63 -10.22 -4.23
C TYR A 115 8.78 -9.48 -4.90
N GLU A 116 9.52 -10.17 -5.75
CA GLU A 116 10.57 -9.53 -6.55
C GLU A 116 9.93 -8.72 -7.67
N LEU A 117 9.99 -7.39 -7.56
CA LEU A 117 9.46 -6.47 -8.53
C LEU A 117 10.55 -5.49 -8.97
N ASN A 118 10.52 -5.11 -10.24
CA ASN A 118 11.47 -4.15 -10.79
C ASN A 118 11.04 -2.72 -10.47
N MET A 119 11.01 -2.41 -9.18
CA MET A 119 10.62 -1.08 -8.66
C MET A 119 11.10 -0.93 -7.23
N LYS A 120 11.10 0.30 -6.72
CA LYS A 120 11.32 0.55 -5.31
C LYS A 120 10.15 -0.02 -4.52
N GLN A 121 10.46 -0.72 -3.45
CA GLN A 121 9.46 -1.33 -2.59
C GLN A 121 9.61 -0.85 -1.16
N PHE A 122 8.48 -0.60 -0.53
CA PHE A 122 8.39 -0.07 0.82
C PHE A 122 7.47 -0.94 1.68
N TYR A 123 7.72 -0.89 2.98
CA TYR A 123 6.90 -1.56 3.98
C TYR A 123 6.41 -0.53 4.98
N MET A 124 5.11 -0.52 5.23
CA MET A 124 4.49 0.40 6.17
C MET A 124 3.81 -0.40 7.28
N LYS A 125 4.25 -0.19 8.51
CA LYS A 125 3.65 -0.82 9.69
C LYS A 125 2.78 0.20 10.41
N ILE A 126 1.52 -0.17 10.66
CA ILE A 126 0.54 0.66 11.34
C ILE A 126 0.12 -0.06 12.61
N ILE A 127 0.41 0.53 13.76
CA ILE A 127 0.10 -0.05 15.07
C ILE A 127 -0.90 0.84 15.79
N ASN A 128 -1.97 0.23 16.33
CA ASN A 128 -2.91 0.91 17.20
C ASN A 128 -2.26 1.15 18.55
N THR A 129 -2.23 2.40 18.98
CA THR A 129 -1.67 2.79 20.29
C THR A 129 -2.73 3.33 21.26
N GLY A 130 -3.98 3.41 20.83
CA GLY A 130 -5.15 3.87 21.57
C GLY A 130 -6.36 3.84 20.64
N ASP A 131 -7.50 4.34 21.08
CA ASP A 131 -8.78 4.21 20.33
C ASP A 131 -8.68 4.76 18.91
N PHE A 132 -8.03 5.92 18.73
CA PHE A 132 -7.86 6.54 17.42
C PHE A 132 -6.41 6.81 17.08
N ASN A 133 -5.49 6.51 18.02
CA ASN A 133 -4.08 6.80 17.86
C ASN A 133 -3.39 5.67 17.09
N ARG A 134 -2.45 6.05 16.23
CA ARG A 134 -1.66 5.11 15.42
C ARG A 134 -0.19 5.49 15.49
N ASN A 135 0.66 4.50 15.54
CA ASN A 135 2.09 4.65 15.29
C ASN A 135 2.39 4.06 13.91
N ILE A 136 3.01 4.84 13.05
CA ILE A 136 3.31 4.45 11.69
C ILE A 136 4.82 4.42 11.51
N SER A 137 5.33 3.30 11.02
CA SER A 137 6.73 3.14 10.66
C SER A 137 6.84 2.82 9.18
N PHE A 138 7.72 3.49 8.47
CA PHE A 138 7.89 3.35 7.04
C PHE A 138 9.33 2.94 6.73
N TYR A 139 9.46 1.87 5.95
CA TYR A 139 10.75 1.26 5.64
C TYR A 139 10.92 1.15 4.14
N ILE A 140 12.16 1.31 3.67
CA ILE A 140 12.52 0.87 2.33
C ILE A 140 12.99 -0.58 2.39
N LEU A 141 12.60 -1.36 1.38
CA LEU A 141 13.02 -2.74 1.21
C LEU A 141 14.11 -2.78 0.15
N HIS A 142 15.23 -3.37 0.50
CA HIS A 142 16.33 -3.56 -0.44
C HIS A 142 16.22 -4.96 -1.06
N SER A 143 16.43 -5.04 -2.38
CA SER A 143 16.45 -6.32 -3.06
C SER A 143 17.60 -7.19 -2.52
N ILE A 144 17.29 -8.45 -2.30
CA ILE A 144 18.30 -9.45 -1.95
C ILE A 144 19.04 -9.77 -3.24
N GLN A 145 20.30 -9.43 -3.27
CA GLN A 145 21.19 -9.83 -4.37
C GLN A 145 21.91 -11.12 -4.01
#